data_51ac60586505b967fb260a37bb764c3f
#
_entry.id   51ac60586505b967fb260a37bb764c3f
#
_cell.length_a   1.000
_cell.length_b   1.000
_cell.length_c   1.000
_cell.angle_alpha   90.00
_cell.angle_beta   90.00
_cell.angle_gamma   90.00
#
_symmetry.space_group_name_H-M   'P 1'
#
loop_
_entity.id
_entity.type
_entity.pdbx_description
1 polymer ?
#
loop_
_entity_poly.entity_id
_entity_poly.type
_entity_poly.pdbx_seq_one_letter_code
_entity_poly.pdbx_strand_id
1 'polypeptide(L)'
;SSLIFSQWNKSYLFIFLFFIFIIITTSEFIIIEFLYGMLIAYTYNHFKIGHQQGLIVAIVGFVLLFGSIGSINQLHSEHFYNFYRVVNWGLPSFLIIFGLVYANQYKSPLLKYLGDASYSIYLIHLLFISVYYKVITYISIPLNNDFLALSCLIASIFCGAFLYSFIEKPRVLFSHFLNKI
;
A
#
# COMPACT_ATOMS: atom_id res chain seq x y z
N SER A 1 -8.29 -33.87 -2.86
CA SER A 1 -7.97 -32.44 -3.26
C SER A 1 -9.18 -31.52 -3.31
N SER A 2 -10.39 -32.02 -3.59
CA SER A 2 -11.63 -31.20 -3.68
C SER A 2 -12.10 -30.61 -2.34
N LEU A 3 -11.84 -31.26 -1.21
CA LEU A 3 -12.24 -30.79 0.12
C LEU A 3 -11.42 -29.59 0.61
N ILE A 4 -10.13 -29.53 0.29
CA ILE A 4 -9.26 -28.41 0.66
C ILE A 4 -9.67 -27.15 -0.14
N PHE A 5 -10.02 -27.29 -1.41
CA PHE A 5 -10.50 -26.19 -2.26
C PHE A 5 -11.85 -25.62 -1.78
N SER A 6 -12.76 -26.49 -1.28
CA SER A 6 -14.04 -26.07 -0.72
C SER A 6 -13.90 -25.29 0.59
N GLN A 7 -12.92 -25.64 1.42
CA GLN A 7 -12.66 -24.92 2.68
C GLN A 7 -12.03 -23.54 2.43
N TRP A 8 -11.14 -23.41 1.45
CA TRP A 8 -10.55 -22.13 1.08
C TRP A 8 -11.61 -21.12 0.59
N ASN A 9 -12.55 -21.58 -0.21
CA ASN A 9 -13.64 -20.70 -0.69
C ASN A 9 -14.51 -20.20 0.47
N LYS A 10 -14.78 -21.02 1.47
CA LYS A 10 -15.53 -20.59 2.66
C LYS A 10 -14.77 -19.60 3.52
N SER A 11 -13.46 -19.78 3.70
CA SER A 11 -12.64 -18.88 4.51
C SER A 11 -12.58 -17.47 3.90
N TYR A 12 -12.43 -17.33 2.60
CA TYR A 12 -12.46 -16.01 1.92
C TYR A 12 -13.83 -15.35 2.05
N LEU A 13 -14.91 -16.11 1.97
CA LEU A 13 -16.26 -15.58 2.16
C LEU A 13 -16.46 -15.06 3.60
N PHE A 14 -15.99 -15.79 4.61
CA PHE A 14 -16.04 -15.32 5.99
C PHE A 14 -15.24 -14.05 6.22
N ILE A 15 -14.03 -13.97 5.69
CA ILE A 15 -13.19 -12.78 5.78
C ILE A 15 -13.87 -11.60 5.09
N PHE A 16 -14.43 -11.80 3.91
CA PHE A 16 -15.17 -10.77 3.17
C PHE A 16 -16.38 -10.26 3.95
N LEU A 17 -17.20 -11.16 4.50
CA LEU A 17 -18.36 -10.80 5.34
C LEU A 17 -17.93 -10.08 6.62
N PHE A 18 -16.83 -10.49 7.24
CA PHE A 18 -16.27 -9.82 8.41
C PHE A 18 -15.85 -8.37 8.11
N PHE A 19 -15.19 -8.14 6.98
CA PHE A 19 -14.84 -6.77 6.56
C PHE A 19 -16.08 -5.93 6.24
N ILE A 20 -17.10 -6.48 5.59
CA ILE A 20 -18.37 -5.78 5.37
C ILE A 20 -19.02 -5.41 6.71
N PHE A 21 -19.05 -6.33 7.67
CA PHE A 21 -19.58 -6.07 8.99
C PHE A 21 -18.84 -4.92 9.69
N ILE A 22 -17.50 -4.89 9.62
CA ILE A 22 -16.70 -3.79 10.19
C ILE A 22 -17.03 -2.46 9.48
N ILE A 23 -17.13 -2.42 8.16
CA ILE A 23 -17.49 -1.21 7.42
C ILE A 23 -18.84 -0.67 7.88
N ILE A 24 -19.83 -1.53 8.05
CA ILE A 24 -21.18 -1.14 8.50
C ILE A 24 -21.16 -0.61 9.93
N THR A 25 -20.33 -1.21 10.81
CA THR A 25 -20.31 -0.85 12.24
C THR A 25 -19.46 0.38 12.55
N THR A 26 -18.36 0.60 11.81
CA THR A 26 -17.42 1.69 12.09
C THR A 26 -17.57 2.88 11.14
N SER A 27 -18.31 2.72 10.04
CA SER A 27 -18.40 3.72 8.95
C SER A 27 -17.05 4.10 8.32
N GLU A 28 -16.01 3.29 8.54
CA GLU A 28 -14.66 3.53 8.06
C GLU A 28 -14.46 2.92 6.66
N PHE A 29 -14.63 3.72 5.63
CA PHE A 29 -14.49 3.30 4.22
C PHE A 29 -13.07 2.89 3.83
N ILE A 30 -12.04 3.28 4.59
CA ILE A 30 -10.63 2.87 4.39
C ILE A 30 -10.47 1.35 4.33
N ILE A 31 -11.34 0.62 5.03
CA ILE A 31 -11.32 -0.86 5.07
C ILE A 31 -11.55 -1.46 3.67
N ILE A 32 -12.20 -0.74 2.75
CA ILE A 32 -12.39 -1.16 1.37
C ILE A 32 -11.04 -1.34 0.66
N GLU A 33 -10.02 -0.58 1.01
CA GLU A 33 -8.67 -0.71 0.44
C GLU A 33 -8.05 -2.09 0.75
N PHE A 34 -8.35 -2.68 1.90
CA PHE A 34 -7.97 -4.06 2.21
C PHE A 34 -8.69 -5.08 1.32
N LEU A 35 -9.97 -4.84 1.04
CA LEU A 35 -10.74 -5.69 0.12
C LEU A 35 -10.15 -5.65 -1.29
N TYR A 36 -9.65 -4.52 -1.75
CA TYR A 36 -8.93 -4.41 -3.03
C TYR A 36 -7.69 -5.29 -3.05
N GLY A 37 -6.89 -5.30 -1.97
CA GLY A 37 -5.72 -6.16 -1.86
C GLY A 37 -6.08 -7.66 -1.90
N MET A 38 -7.14 -8.06 -1.19
CA MET A 38 -7.63 -9.44 -1.23
C MET A 38 -8.16 -9.85 -2.62
N LEU A 39 -8.84 -8.94 -3.31
CA LEU A 39 -9.33 -9.16 -4.67
C LEU A 39 -8.16 -9.36 -5.66
N ILE A 40 -7.08 -8.59 -5.52
CA ILE A 40 -5.86 -8.79 -6.32
C ILE A 40 -5.28 -10.19 -6.08
N ALA A 41 -5.12 -10.59 -4.82
CA ALA A 41 -4.58 -11.89 -4.48
C ALA A 41 -5.47 -13.04 -5.00
N TYR A 42 -6.78 -12.91 -4.90
CA TYR A 42 -7.73 -13.88 -5.41
C TYR A 42 -7.67 -14.00 -6.93
N THR A 43 -7.72 -12.87 -7.65
CA THR A 43 -7.69 -12.86 -9.12
C THR A 43 -6.36 -13.36 -9.66
N TYR A 44 -5.25 -13.02 -9.03
CA TYR A 44 -3.92 -13.50 -9.43
C TYR A 44 -3.81 -15.03 -9.39
N ASN A 45 -4.44 -15.67 -8.41
CA ASN A 45 -4.42 -17.13 -8.28
C ASN A 45 -5.39 -17.85 -9.24
N HIS A 46 -6.46 -17.18 -9.69
CA HIS A 46 -7.52 -17.84 -10.47
C HIS A 46 -7.54 -17.44 -11.94
N PHE A 47 -7.05 -16.26 -12.28
CA PHE A 47 -7.12 -15.73 -13.64
C PHE A 47 -5.72 -15.40 -14.18
N LYS A 48 -5.46 -15.83 -15.40
CA LYS A 48 -4.25 -15.46 -16.15
C LYS A 48 -4.59 -14.31 -17.09
N ILE A 49 -4.19 -13.11 -16.74
CA ILE A 49 -4.34 -11.91 -17.56
C ILE A 49 -3.04 -11.71 -18.35
N GLY A 50 -3.15 -11.35 -19.63
CA GLY A 50 -1.99 -11.09 -20.48
C GLY A 50 -1.25 -9.83 -20.04
N HIS A 51 0.08 -9.83 -20.20
CA HIS A 51 0.95 -8.71 -19.84
C HIS A 51 0.49 -7.35 -20.42
N GLN A 52 0.09 -7.32 -21.70
CA GLN A 52 -0.39 -6.08 -22.32
C GLN A 52 -1.68 -5.56 -21.68
N GLN A 53 -2.61 -6.45 -21.33
CA GLN A 53 -3.85 -6.08 -20.65
C GLN A 53 -3.57 -5.52 -19.25
N GLY A 54 -2.63 -6.14 -18.51
CA GLY A 54 -2.18 -5.62 -17.21
C GLY A 54 -1.59 -4.22 -17.34
N LEU A 55 -0.74 -3.98 -18.34
CA LEU A 55 -0.15 -2.67 -18.59
C LEU A 55 -1.21 -1.60 -18.91
N ILE A 56 -2.19 -1.92 -19.73
CA ILE A 56 -3.30 -1.00 -20.07
C ILE A 56 -4.07 -0.63 -18.80
N VAL A 57 -4.40 -1.61 -17.94
CA VAL A 57 -5.11 -1.35 -16.68
C VAL A 57 -4.29 -0.46 -15.75
N ALA A 58 -2.97 -0.68 -15.65
CA ALA A 58 -2.10 0.17 -14.86
C ALA A 58 -2.06 1.62 -15.37
N ILE A 59 -1.95 1.81 -16.70
CA ILE A 59 -1.97 3.14 -17.33
C ILE A 59 -3.30 3.85 -17.07
N VAL A 60 -4.44 3.16 -17.20
CA VAL A 60 -5.75 3.71 -16.87
C VAL A 60 -5.79 4.15 -15.41
N GLY A 61 -5.28 3.35 -14.47
CA GLY A 61 -5.17 3.72 -13.06
C GLY A 61 -4.35 4.99 -12.85
N PHE A 62 -3.21 5.12 -13.53
CA PHE A 62 -2.39 6.36 -13.48
C PHE A 62 -3.14 7.58 -14.01
N VAL A 63 -3.80 7.46 -15.15
CA VAL A 63 -4.58 8.58 -15.73
C VAL A 63 -5.70 9.01 -14.77
N LEU A 64 -6.42 8.08 -14.16
CA LEU A 64 -7.46 8.38 -13.19
C LEU A 64 -6.89 9.04 -11.93
N LEU A 65 -5.74 8.57 -11.44
CA LEU A 65 -5.09 9.15 -10.27
C LEU A 65 -4.70 10.62 -10.51
N PHE A 66 -4.07 10.91 -11.63
CA PHE A 66 -3.71 12.28 -12.00
C PHE A 66 -4.93 13.17 -12.26
N GLY A 67 -5.99 12.62 -12.86
CA GLY A 67 -7.25 13.35 -13.08
C GLY A 67 -7.98 13.70 -11.79
N SER A 68 -7.80 12.92 -10.72
CA SER A 68 -8.46 13.15 -9.42
C SER A 68 -7.77 14.21 -8.54
N ILE A 69 -6.53 14.60 -8.83
CA ILE A 69 -5.76 15.55 -7.99
C ILE A 69 -6.46 16.90 -7.84
N GLY A 70 -7.20 17.37 -8.86
CA GLY A 70 -7.88 18.66 -8.83
C GLY A 70 -9.23 18.68 -8.10
N SER A 71 -9.81 17.52 -7.80
CA SER A 71 -11.20 17.43 -7.26
C SER A 71 -11.30 17.52 -5.74
N ILE A 72 -10.20 17.49 -5.01
CA ILE A 72 -10.16 17.33 -3.54
C ILE A 72 -10.49 18.63 -2.79
N ASN A 73 -10.27 19.78 -3.42
CA ASN A 73 -10.46 21.10 -2.76
C ASN A 73 -11.94 21.46 -2.53
N GLN A 74 -12.90 20.63 -2.92
CA GLN A 74 -14.32 20.96 -2.86
C GLN A 74 -15.13 20.27 -1.74
N LEU A 75 -14.49 19.42 -0.91
CA LEU A 75 -15.22 18.60 0.07
C LEU A 75 -14.87 19.00 1.51
N HIS A 76 -15.82 19.71 2.16
CA HIS A 76 -15.68 20.18 3.54
C HIS A 76 -16.29 19.26 4.63
N SER A 77 -16.89 18.12 4.30
CA SER A 77 -17.50 17.21 5.30
C SER A 77 -16.65 15.96 5.52
N GLU A 78 -16.29 15.66 6.76
CA GLU A 78 -15.39 14.55 7.11
C GLU A 78 -15.88 13.16 6.64
N HIS A 79 -17.18 12.88 6.72
CA HIS A 79 -17.75 11.60 6.28
C HIS A 79 -17.66 11.38 4.76
N PHE A 80 -17.97 12.41 3.98
CA PHE A 80 -17.82 12.33 2.53
C PHE A 80 -16.36 12.29 2.10
N TYR A 81 -15.45 12.89 2.87
CA TYR A 81 -14.03 12.86 2.59
C TYR A 81 -13.47 11.45 2.59
N ASN A 82 -13.83 10.60 3.55
CA ASN A 82 -13.36 9.22 3.62
C ASN A 82 -13.84 8.38 2.44
N PHE A 83 -15.10 8.50 2.02
CA PHE A 83 -15.63 7.80 0.84
C PHE A 83 -14.97 8.30 -0.45
N TYR A 84 -14.85 9.60 -0.62
CA TYR A 84 -14.21 10.22 -1.79
C TYR A 84 -12.74 9.82 -1.92
N ARG A 85 -12.04 9.71 -0.81
CA ARG A 85 -10.66 9.23 -0.77
C ARG A 85 -10.53 7.82 -1.33
N VAL A 86 -11.37 6.91 -0.90
CA VAL A 86 -11.36 5.52 -1.37
C VAL A 86 -11.69 5.43 -2.86
N VAL A 87 -12.62 6.23 -3.36
CA VAL A 87 -12.99 6.22 -4.79
C VAL A 87 -11.93 6.90 -5.64
N ASN A 88 -11.49 8.10 -5.29
CA ASN A 88 -10.59 8.90 -6.15
C ASN A 88 -9.12 8.50 -6.02
N TRP A 89 -8.71 7.90 -4.93
CA TRP A 89 -7.32 7.46 -4.72
C TRP A 89 -7.21 5.95 -4.56
N GLY A 90 -8.10 5.31 -3.81
CA GLY A 90 -8.09 3.89 -3.58
C GLY A 90 -8.35 3.08 -4.85
N LEU A 91 -9.37 3.43 -5.62
CA LEU A 91 -9.70 2.72 -6.88
C LEU A 91 -8.59 2.87 -7.94
N PRO A 92 -8.06 4.06 -8.26
CA PRO A 92 -6.93 4.18 -9.17
C PRO A 92 -5.69 3.42 -8.69
N SER A 93 -5.37 3.50 -7.39
CA SER A 93 -4.25 2.75 -6.81
C SER A 93 -4.43 1.23 -6.93
N PHE A 94 -5.65 0.74 -6.71
CA PHE A 94 -6.01 -0.65 -6.96
C PHE A 94 -5.75 -1.05 -8.41
N LEU A 95 -6.19 -0.25 -9.40
CA LEU A 95 -5.97 -0.54 -10.83
C LEU A 95 -4.49 -0.55 -11.18
N ILE A 96 -3.71 0.38 -10.63
CA ILE A 96 -2.25 0.42 -10.83
C ILE A 96 -1.60 -0.86 -10.32
N ILE A 97 -1.87 -1.23 -9.07
CA ILE A 97 -1.28 -2.42 -8.45
C ILE A 97 -1.75 -3.69 -9.17
N PHE A 98 -3.05 -3.80 -9.45
CA PHE A 98 -3.63 -4.90 -10.19
C PHE A 98 -2.95 -5.09 -11.55
N GLY A 99 -2.81 -4.00 -12.32
CA GLY A 99 -2.16 -4.04 -13.62
C GLY A 99 -0.67 -4.41 -13.54
N LEU A 100 0.06 -3.85 -12.59
CA LEU A 100 1.49 -4.11 -12.41
C LEU A 100 1.79 -5.55 -11.95
N VAL A 101 0.90 -6.17 -11.20
CA VAL A 101 1.04 -7.60 -10.79
C VAL A 101 1.04 -8.53 -12.00
N TYR A 102 0.29 -8.20 -13.07
CA TYR A 102 0.27 -8.97 -14.32
C TYR A 102 1.29 -8.48 -15.35
N ALA A 103 1.89 -7.32 -15.11
CA ALA A 103 2.95 -6.81 -15.96
C ALA A 103 4.21 -7.68 -15.85
N ASN A 104 5.07 -7.63 -16.86
CA ASN A 104 6.31 -8.38 -16.86
C ASN A 104 7.19 -7.94 -15.69
N GLN A 105 7.54 -8.86 -14.81
CA GLN A 105 8.30 -8.55 -13.61
C GLN A 105 9.71 -8.07 -13.99
N TYR A 106 9.94 -6.78 -13.87
CA TYR A 106 11.26 -6.21 -14.00
C TYR A 106 12.09 -6.59 -12.78
N LYS A 107 13.09 -7.44 -12.98
CA LYS A 107 13.99 -7.92 -11.91
C LYS A 107 15.02 -6.86 -11.53
N SER A 108 14.58 -5.79 -10.89
CA SER A 108 15.49 -4.81 -10.32
C SER A 108 15.86 -5.18 -8.89
N PRO A 109 17.16 -5.28 -8.55
CA PRO A 109 17.58 -5.56 -7.17
C PRO A 109 17.16 -4.45 -6.21
N LEU A 110 17.09 -3.20 -6.67
CA LEU A 110 16.64 -2.05 -5.89
C LEU A 110 15.15 -2.14 -5.56
N LEU A 111 14.30 -2.46 -6.55
CA LEU A 111 12.86 -2.62 -6.33
C LEU A 111 12.56 -3.79 -5.41
N LYS A 112 13.30 -4.88 -5.54
CA LYS A 112 13.20 -6.01 -4.61
C LYS A 112 13.57 -5.58 -3.20
N TYR A 113 14.69 -4.88 -3.02
CA TYR A 113 15.13 -4.38 -1.72
C TYR A 113 14.11 -3.45 -1.07
N LEU A 114 13.52 -2.51 -1.83
CA LEU A 114 12.47 -1.61 -1.35
C LEU A 114 11.18 -2.37 -1.00
N GLY A 115 10.83 -3.40 -1.78
CA GLY A 115 9.72 -4.29 -1.47
C GLY A 115 9.93 -5.04 -0.16
N ASP A 116 11.11 -5.63 0.02
CA ASP A 116 11.48 -6.33 1.26
C ASP A 116 11.51 -5.37 2.47
N ALA A 117 11.95 -4.11 2.27
CA ALA A 117 12.00 -3.07 3.31
C ALA A 117 10.66 -2.38 3.56
N SER A 118 9.63 -2.62 2.74
CA SER A 118 8.36 -1.87 2.75
C SER A 118 7.67 -1.88 4.11
N TYR A 119 7.73 -2.99 4.83
CA TYR A 119 7.15 -3.12 6.17
C TYR A 119 7.85 -2.20 7.20
N SER A 120 9.19 -2.20 7.22
CA SER A 120 9.96 -1.30 8.08
C SER A 120 9.74 0.17 7.73
N ILE A 121 9.63 0.49 6.43
CA ILE A 121 9.31 1.86 5.96
C ILE A 121 7.92 2.26 6.45
N TYR A 122 6.93 1.38 6.32
CA TYR A 122 5.56 1.61 6.78
C TYR A 122 5.48 1.84 8.29
N LEU A 123 6.20 1.07 9.11
CA LEU A 123 6.17 1.24 10.56
C LEU A 123 6.82 2.55 11.01
N ILE A 124 7.94 2.92 10.37
CA ILE A 124 8.71 4.07 10.85
C ILE A 124 8.16 5.41 10.34
N HIS A 125 7.49 5.45 9.17
CA HIS A 125 7.14 6.72 8.55
C HIS A 125 6.23 7.58 9.44
N LEU A 126 5.27 7.00 10.15
CA LEU A 126 4.37 7.74 11.05
C LEU A 126 5.14 8.40 12.20
N LEU A 127 6.06 7.66 12.84
CA LEU A 127 6.90 8.18 13.90
C LEU A 127 7.87 9.22 13.35
N PHE A 128 8.46 8.94 12.20
CA PHE A 128 9.42 9.82 11.54
C PHE A 128 8.79 11.16 11.17
N ILE A 129 7.61 11.17 10.56
CA ILE A 129 6.88 12.40 10.20
C ILE A 129 6.68 13.26 11.46
N SER A 130 6.19 12.67 12.55
CA SER A 130 5.93 13.40 13.79
C SER A 130 7.18 14.05 14.39
N VAL A 131 8.31 13.32 14.38
CA VAL A 131 9.60 13.84 14.87
C VAL A 131 10.15 14.89 13.92
N TYR A 132 10.10 14.63 12.61
CA TYR A 132 10.62 15.53 11.58
C TYR A 132 9.99 16.92 11.66
N TYR A 133 8.65 17.00 11.71
CA TYR A 133 7.95 18.28 11.80
C TYR A 133 8.25 18.99 13.12
N LYS A 134 8.36 18.29 14.25
CA LYS A 134 8.77 18.90 15.53
C LYS A 134 10.17 19.53 15.45
N VAL A 135 11.12 18.81 14.85
CA VAL A 135 12.50 19.31 14.69
C VAL A 135 12.54 20.54 13.79
N ILE A 136 11.87 20.51 12.65
CA ILE A 136 11.83 21.65 11.71
C ILE A 136 11.18 22.87 12.36
N THR A 137 10.08 22.68 13.08
CA THR A 137 9.40 23.77 13.80
C THR A 137 10.29 24.37 14.88
N TYR A 138 11.03 23.53 15.62
CA TYR A 138 11.96 23.98 16.64
C TYR A 138 13.12 24.81 16.07
N ILE A 139 13.67 24.39 14.91
CA ILE A 139 14.80 25.09 14.27
C ILE A 139 14.30 26.36 13.51
N SER A 140 12.98 26.52 13.31
CA SER A 140 12.36 27.69 12.65
C SER A 140 12.90 27.94 11.24
N ILE A 141 13.19 26.88 10.45
CA ILE A 141 13.66 26.99 9.08
C ILE A 141 12.51 27.43 8.18
N PRO A 142 12.58 28.57 7.50
CA PRO A 142 11.53 29.05 6.59
C PRO A 142 11.62 28.28 5.25
N LEU A 143 11.13 27.04 5.22
CA LEU A 143 11.06 26.23 4.02
C LEU A 143 9.63 26.24 3.46
N ASN A 144 9.52 26.12 2.12
CA ASN A 144 8.24 25.91 1.47
C ASN A 144 7.63 24.56 1.92
N ASN A 145 6.32 24.52 2.17
CA ASN A 145 5.61 23.34 2.66
C ASN A 145 5.77 22.14 1.72
N ASP A 146 5.80 22.35 0.40
CA ASP A 146 5.98 21.29 -0.59
C ASP A 146 7.39 20.67 -0.50
N PHE A 147 8.40 21.51 -0.31
CA PHE A 147 9.77 21.04 -0.12
C PHE A 147 9.95 20.29 1.20
N LEU A 148 9.29 20.75 2.26
CA LEU A 148 9.26 20.04 3.54
C LEU A 148 8.62 18.66 3.41
N ALA A 149 7.47 18.57 2.72
CA ALA A 149 6.78 17.31 2.50
C ALA A 149 7.66 16.31 1.70
N LEU A 150 8.28 16.79 0.61
CA LEU A 150 9.14 15.96 -0.24
C LEU A 150 10.38 15.46 0.52
N SER A 151 11.06 16.35 1.24
CA SER A 151 12.24 15.99 2.02
C SER A 151 11.91 15.03 3.17
N CYS A 152 10.76 15.22 3.85
CA CYS A 152 10.26 14.30 4.86
C CYS A 152 10.00 12.90 4.28
N LEU A 153 9.36 12.82 3.11
CA LEU A 153 9.08 11.57 2.42
C LEU A 153 10.38 10.82 2.07
N ILE A 154 11.34 11.51 1.46
CA ILE A 154 12.63 10.93 1.09
C ILE A 154 13.37 10.44 2.35
N ALA A 155 13.44 11.27 3.38
CA ALA A 155 14.15 10.93 4.62
C ALA A 155 13.47 9.76 5.36
N SER A 156 12.13 9.65 5.35
CA SER A 156 11.42 8.52 5.95
C SER A 156 11.69 7.19 5.24
N ILE A 157 11.79 7.21 3.89
CA ILE A 157 12.17 6.03 3.09
C ILE A 157 13.58 5.57 3.45
N PHE A 158 14.54 6.49 3.52
CA PHE A 158 15.92 6.18 3.90
C PHE A 158 16.01 5.62 5.32
N CYS A 159 15.29 6.22 6.27
CA CYS A 159 15.26 5.75 7.65
C CYS A 159 14.67 4.34 7.76
N GLY A 160 13.55 4.06 7.07
CA GLY A 160 12.94 2.74 7.05
C GLY A 160 13.83 1.68 6.38
N ALA A 161 14.47 2.02 5.25
CA ALA A 161 15.42 1.15 4.56
C ALA A 161 16.67 0.84 5.41
N PHE A 162 17.15 1.84 6.16
CA PHE A 162 18.23 1.66 7.13
C PHE A 162 17.83 0.67 8.24
N LEU A 163 16.66 0.87 8.86
CA LEU A 163 16.16 -0.03 9.90
C LEU A 163 15.97 -1.47 9.39
N TYR A 164 15.43 -1.63 8.18
CA TYR A 164 15.35 -2.93 7.55
C TYR A 164 16.70 -3.63 7.47
N SER A 165 17.72 -2.92 6.98
CA SER A 165 19.06 -3.48 6.79
C SER A 165 19.73 -3.90 8.09
N PHE A 166 19.53 -3.13 9.17
CA PHE A 166 20.23 -3.36 10.44
C PHE A 166 19.46 -4.23 11.42
N ILE A 167 18.14 -4.21 11.39
CA ILE A 167 17.30 -4.90 12.37
C ILE A 167 16.60 -6.10 11.78
N GLU A 168 15.89 -5.92 10.65
CA GLU A 168 15.02 -6.94 10.12
C GLU A 168 15.78 -7.98 9.29
N LYS A 169 16.62 -7.55 8.38
CA LYS A 169 17.40 -8.45 7.51
C LYS A 169 18.30 -9.44 8.26
N PRO A 170 19.06 -9.05 9.30
CA PRO A 170 19.85 -9.99 10.09
C PRO A 170 18.97 -11.02 10.80
N ARG A 171 17.80 -10.61 11.32
CA ARG A 171 16.86 -11.50 12.01
C ARG A 171 16.27 -12.56 11.09
N VAL A 172 15.89 -12.18 9.88
CA VAL A 172 15.37 -13.10 8.86
C VAL A 172 16.44 -14.11 8.46
N LEU A 173 17.68 -13.68 8.26
CA LEU A 173 18.80 -14.57 7.95
C LEU A 173 19.08 -15.56 9.09
N PHE A 174 19.01 -15.10 10.34
CA PHE A 174 19.23 -15.94 11.51
C PHE A 174 18.12 -16.98 11.70
N SER A 175 16.86 -16.62 11.48
CA SER A 175 15.72 -17.57 11.54
C SER A 175 15.83 -18.64 10.46
N HIS A 176 16.25 -18.28 9.24
CA HIS A 176 16.52 -19.23 8.15
C HIS A 176 17.65 -20.20 8.47
N PHE A 177 18.66 -19.76 9.20
CA PHE A 177 19.76 -20.61 9.64
C PHE A 177 19.29 -21.63 10.68
N LEU A 178 18.51 -21.20 11.66
CA LEU A 178 17.97 -22.08 12.72
C LEU A 178 17.01 -23.15 12.18
N ASN A 179 16.22 -22.85 11.14
CA ASN A 179 15.31 -23.82 10.52
C ASN A 179 16.01 -24.86 9.63
N LYS A 180 17.31 -24.74 9.41
CA LYS A 180 18.12 -25.71 8.64
C LYS A 180 18.92 -26.69 9.53
N ILE A 181 18.92 -26.47 10.85
CA ILE A 181 19.49 -27.36 11.86
C ILE A 181 18.39 -28.24 12.42
#